data_5cfbb65d58a76e9d02d609ceae1042e5
#
_entry.id   5cfbb65d58a76e9d02d609ceae1042e5
#
_cell.length_a   1.000
_cell.length_b   1.000
_cell.length_c   1.000
_cell.angle_alpha   90.00
_cell.angle_beta   90.00
_cell.angle_gamma   90.00
#
_symmetry.space_group_name_H-M   'P 1'
#
loop_
_entity.id
_entity.type
_entity.pdbx_description
1 polymer ?
#
loop_
_entity_poly.entity_id
_entity_poly.type
_entity_poly.pdbx_seq_one_letter_code
_entity_poly.pdbx_strand_id
1 'polypeptide(L)'
;MQSIKLLEEINIRDESKEELLPGMAVDFPYLATRADLNRYMALGAPWHWHKAVELFYVESGCVEYTTPHGKRAFPAGSGGFVNANVLHMTCVTDGNLPNVQLLHLFDPVFLAGGHGSRIEEKYILPLTSAPDLEMLAFSAEDPGQKEILED
;
A
#
# COMPACT_ATOMS: atom_id res chain seq x y z
N MET A 1 -5.76 14.49 14.32
CA MET A 1 -4.74 13.46 14.06
C MET A 1 -5.45 12.11 13.97
N GLN A 2 -5.45 11.50 12.82
CA GLN A 2 -6.01 10.15 12.69
C GLN A 2 -5.09 9.17 13.41
N SER A 3 -5.64 8.34 14.29
CA SER A 3 -4.85 7.30 14.97
C SER A 3 -4.54 6.17 14.00
N ILE A 4 -3.30 5.70 13.99
CA ILE A 4 -2.91 4.49 13.26
C ILE A 4 -3.63 3.29 13.89
N LYS A 5 -4.37 2.54 13.06
CA LYS A 5 -5.08 1.33 13.48
C LYS A 5 -4.21 0.10 13.24
N LEU A 6 -4.09 -0.77 14.23
CA LEU A 6 -3.47 -2.08 14.05
C LEU A 6 -4.46 -3.00 13.32
N LEU A 7 -4.05 -3.54 12.17
CA LEU A 7 -4.81 -4.54 11.44
C LEU A 7 -4.24 -5.95 11.70
N GLU A 8 -5.12 -6.90 11.93
CA GLU A 8 -4.80 -8.31 12.13
C GLU A 8 -5.43 -9.20 11.04
N GLU A 9 -6.27 -8.61 10.20
CA GLU A 9 -6.94 -9.29 9.10
C GLU A 9 -7.31 -8.29 7.98
N ILE A 10 -7.47 -8.81 6.79
CA ILE A 10 -7.91 -8.08 5.61
C ILE A 10 -9.33 -8.53 5.23
N ASN A 11 -10.19 -7.58 4.87
CA ASN A 11 -11.56 -7.83 4.46
C ASN A 11 -11.67 -7.86 2.93
N ILE A 12 -11.76 -9.04 2.34
CA ILE A 12 -11.78 -9.25 0.89
C ILE A 12 -13.12 -9.87 0.46
N ARG A 13 -13.67 -9.38 -0.64
CA ARG A 13 -14.78 -10.03 -1.33
C ARG A 13 -14.29 -11.26 -2.09
N ASP A 14 -14.75 -12.45 -1.74
CA ASP A 14 -14.24 -13.71 -2.29
C ASP A 14 -14.27 -13.78 -3.82
N GLU A 15 -15.37 -13.35 -4.44
CA GLU A 15 -15.57 -13.45 -5.89
C GLU A 15 -14.71 -12.45 -6.68
N SER A 16 -14.64 -11.19 -6.25
CA SER A 16 -13.98 -10.10 -6.96
C SER A 16 -12.55 -9.86 -6.54
N LYS A 17 -12.14 -10.38 -5.39
CA LYS A 17 -10.87 -10.06 -4.71
C LYS A 17 -10.73 -8.58 -4.32
N GLU A 18 -11.81 -7.81 -4.34
CA GLU A 18 -11.82 -6.43 -3.88
C GLU A 18 -11.68 -6.37 -2.36
N GLU A 19 -10.68 -5.65 -1.89
CA GLU A 19 -10.56 -5.32 -0.47
C GLU A 19 -11.56 -4.24 -0.09
N LEU A 20 -12.28 -4.49 0.99
CA LEU A 20 -13.15 -3.51 1.61
C LEU A 20 -12.38 -2.72 2.66
N LEU A 21 -12.43 -1.40 2.57
CA LEU A 21 -11.75 -0.47 3.48
C LEU A 21 -12.79 0.25 4.37
N PRO A 22 -13.39 -0.44 5.36
CA PRO A 22 -14.50 0.12 6.14
C PRO A 22 -14.11 1.32 7.01
N GLY A 23 -12.81 1.52 7.24
CA GLY A 23 -12.28 2.67 7.96
C GLY A 23 -12.09 3.92 7.11
N MET A 24 -12.28 3.84 5.79
CA MET A 24 -12.11 4.96 4.88
C MET A 24 -13.40 5.77 4.81
N ALA A 25 -13.37 7.01 5.28
CA ALA A 25 -14.52 7.92 5.23
C ALA A 25 -14.66 8.56 3.84
N VAL A 26 -15.91 8.84 3.43
CA VAL A 26 -16.20 9.46 2.11
C VAL A 26 -15.69 10.92 2.05
N ASP A 27 -15.81 11.62 3.14
CA ASP A 27 -15.40 13.03 3.28
C ASP A 27 -13.90 13.20 3.58
N PHE A 28 -13.23 12.12 3.99
CA PHE A 28 -11.80 12.08 4.19
C PHE A 28 -11.26 10.70 3.78
N PRO A 29 -11.07 10.47 2.47
CA PRO A 29 -10.76 9.17 1.91
C PRO A 29 -9.28 8.77 2.07
N TYR A 30 -8.86 8.68 3.33
CA TYR A 30 -7.51 8.32 3.76
C TYR A 30 -7.55 7.41 4.97
N LEU A 31 -6.73 6.37 4.95
CA LEU A 31 -6.60 5.40 6.02
C LEU A 31 -5.12 5.11 6.28
N ALA A 32 -4.66 5.35 7.50
CA ALA A 32 -3.34 4.95 7.95
C ALA A 32 -3.45 3.74 8.89
N THR A 33 -2.66 2.70 8.64
CA THR A 33 -2.67 1.48 9.43
C THR A 33 -1.26 1.01 9.72
N ARG A 34 -1.08 0.31 10.83
CA ARG A 34 0.12 -0.43 11.18
C ARG A 34 -0.26 -1.91 11.24
N ALA A 35 0.29 -2.70 10.32
CA ALA A 35 -0.02 -4.12 10.17
C ALA A 35 1.11 -4.98 10.71
N ASP A 36 0.81 -5.81 11.69
CA ASP A 36 1.68 -6.90 12.13
C ASP A 36 1.32 -8.16 11.34
N LEU A 37 2.10 -8.44 10.29
CA LEU A 37 1.81 -9.52 9.34
C LEU A 37 1.96 -10.91 9.95
N ASN A 38 2.68 -11.05 11.06
CA ASN A 38 2.78 -12.32 11.78
C ASN A 38 1.43 -12.75 12.38
N ARG A 39 0.51 -11.82 12.58
CA ARG A 39 -0.85 -12.07 13.09
C ARG A 39 -1.87 -12.41 12.00
N TYR A 40 -1.49 -12.25 10.73
CA TYR A 40 -2.35 -12.65 9.61
C TYR A 40 -2.29 -14.16 9.42
N MET A 41 -3.43 -14.79 9.11
CA MET A 41 -3.57 -16.24 9.01
C MET A 41 -2.59 -16.89 8.02
N ALA A 42 -2.24 -16.21 6.93
CA ALA A 42 -1.29 -16.68 5.92
C ALA A 42 0.06 -15.96 5.98
N LEU A 43 0.41 -15.32 7.09
CA LEU A 43 1.59 -14.47 7.24
C LEU A 43 1.67 -13.37 6.16
N GLY A 44 0.53 -12.79 5.81
CA GLY A 44 0.41 -11.75 4.81
C GLY A 44 -1.01 -11.60 4.29
N ALA A 45 -1.20 -10.72 3.32
CA ALA A 45 -2.47 -10.49 2.66
C ALA A 45 -2.58 -11.35 1.39
N PRO A 46 -3.67 -12.14 1.22
CA PRO A 46 -3.88 -12.90 0.00
C PRO A 46 -4.13 -11.99 -1.21
N TRP A 47 -4.25 -12.54 -2.40
CA TRP A 47 -4.57 -11.78 -3.62
C TRP A 47 -5.79 -10.89 -3.44
N HIS A 48 -5.60 -9.58 -3.58
CA HIS A 48 -6.62 -8.56 -3.47
C HIS A 48 -6.28 -7.34 -4.31
N TRP A 49 -7.25 -6.47 -4.50
CA TRP A 49 -7.08 -5.16 -5.12
C TRP A 49 -8.02 -4.14 -4.43
N HIS A 50 -7.69 -2.87 -4.51
CA HIS A 50 -8.51 -1.78 -4.02
C HIS A 50 -8.40 -0.55 -4.93
N LYS A 51 -9.40 0.33 -4.88
CA LYS A 51 -9.43 1.58 -5.65
C LYS A 51 -8.44 2.62 -5.14
N ALA A 52 -8.15 2.57 -3.84
CA ALA A 52 -7.13 3.42 -3.24
C ALA A 52 -5.75 3.12 -3.82
N VAL A 53 -4.88 4.11 -3.83
CA VAL A 53 -3.45 3.90 -3.93
C VAL A 53 -2.90 3.53 -2.56
N GLU A 54 -1.80 2.80 -2.53
CA GLU A 54 -1.14 2.37 -1.31
C GLU A 54 0.30 2.88 -1.29
N LEU A 55 0.66 3.60 -0.23
CA LEU A 55 2.04 3.84 0.15
C LEU A 55 2.34 2.97 1.36
N PHE A 56 3.46 2.28 1.35
CA PHE A 56 3.86 1.45 2.47
C PHE A 56 5.32 1.64 2.85
N TYR A 57 5.59 1.40 4.13
CA TYR A 57 6.93 1.39 4.71
C TYR A 57 7.09 0.14 5.57
N VAL A 58 8.20 -0.58 5.42
CA VAL A 58 8.51 -1.77 6.22
C VAL A 58 9.29 -1.33 7.46
N GLU A 59 8.63 -1.37 8.60
CA GLU A 59 9.20 -0.98 9.90
C GLU A 59 10.14 -2.05 10.44
N SER A 60 9.80 -3.33 10.26
CA SER A 60 10.61 -4.47 10.69
C SER A 60 10.40 -5.69 9.82
N GLY A 61 11.42 -6.55 9.75
CA GLY A 61 11.41 -7.79 8.99
C GLY A 61 11.62 -7.58 7.50
N CYS A 62 10.97 -8.40 6.70
CA CYS A 62 11.00 -8.32 5.24
C CYS A 62 9.66 -8.80 4.67
N VAL A 63 9.05 -7.99 3.84
CA VAL A 63 7.76 -8.25 3.20
C VAL A 63 7.96 -8.40 1.70
N GLU A 64 7.44 -9.48 1.12
CA GLU A 64 7.41 -9.68 -0.31
C GLU A 64 6.06 -9.25 -0.86
N TYR A 65 6.06 -8.39 -1.84
CA TYR A 65 4.90 -8.00 -2.66
C TYR A 65 4.94 -8.73 -3.98
N THR A 66 3.82 -9.31 -4.38
CA THR A 66 3.64 -9.98 -5.67
C THR A 66 2.50 -9.33 -6.44
N THR A 67 2.75 -9.02 -7.71
CA THR A 67 1.76 -8.57 -8.70
C THR A 67 1.71 -9.58 -9.85
N PRO A 68 0.74 -9.50 -10.79
CA PRO A 68 0.70 -10.38 -11.95
C PRO A 68 1.99 -10.39 -12.80
N HIS A 69 2.74 -9.28 -12.79
CA HIS A 69 3.94 -9.14 -13.63
C HIS A 69 5.26 -9.28 -12.87
N GLY A 70 5.24 -9.55 -11.58
CA GLY A 70 6.47 -9.79 -10.84
C GLY A 70 6.32 -9.75 -9.32
N LYS A 71 7.44 -9.95 -8.65
CA LYS A 71 7.52 -9.89 -7.20
C LYS A 71 8.77 -9.19 -6.72
N ARG A 72 8.71 -8.56 -5.56
CA ARG A 72 9.82 -7.88 -4.95
C ARG A 72 9.78 -7.97 -3.44
N ALA A 73 10.95 -8.18 -2.84
CA ALA A 73 11.13 -8.16 -1.39
C ALA A 73 11.51 -6.76 -0.92
N PHE A 74 10.91 -6.35 0.19
CA PHE A 74 11.13 -5.07 0.84
C PHE A 74 11.65 -5.33 2.26
N PRO A 75 12.94 -5.13 2.51
CA PRO A 75 13.51 -5.22 3.86
C PRO A 75 13.09 -4.04 4.72
N ALA A 76 13.27 -4.16 6.03
CA ALA A 76 13.08 -3.04 6.97
C ALA A 76 13.83 -1.79 6.51
N GLY A 77 13.20 -0.63 6.61
CA GLY A 77 13.72 0.65 6.15
C GLY A 77 13.44 0.95 4.68
N SER A 78 12.83 0.03 3.93
CA SER A 78 12.36 0.26 2.56
C SER A 78 10.85 0.41 2.51
N GLY A 79 10.35 0.82 1.37
CA GLY A 79 8.92 0.98 1.15
C GLY A 79 8.58 1.05 -0.33
N GLY A 80 7.34 1.35 -0.62
CA GLY A 80 6.89 1.41 -2.00
C GLY A 80 5.51 2.02 -2.17
N PHE A 81 5.09 1.99 -3.41
CA PHE A 81 3.80 2.46 -3.88
C PHE A 81 3.15 1.36 -4.70
N VAL A 82 1.90 1.03 -4.40
CA VAL A 82 1.04 0.17 -5.22
C VAL A 82 -0.04 1.04 -5.85
N ASN A 83 -0.17 0.95 -7.17
CA ASN A 83 -1.11 1.78 -7.91
C ASN A 83 -2.57 1.34 -7.67
N ALA A 84 -3.50 2.24 -7.96
CA ALA A 84 -4.94 1.98 -7.86
C ALA A 84 -5.34 0.79 -8.75
N ASN A 85 -6.25 -0.05 -8.24
CA ASN A 85 -6.82 -1.20 -8.93
C ASN A 85 -5.82 -2.30 -9.32
N VAL A 86 -4.63 -2.31 -8.75
CA VAL A 86 -3.62 -3.35 -9.01
C VAL A 86 -3.87 -4.56 -8.12
N LEU A 87 -4.02 -5.73 -8.75
CA LEU A 87 -4.10 -7.00 -8.05
C LEU A 87 -2.72 -7.33 -7.45
N HIS A 88 -2.67 -7.55 -6.16
CA HIS A 88 -1.42 -7.86 -5.46
C HIS A 88 -1.65 -8.74 -4.23
N MET A 89 -0.57 -9.31 -3.74
CA MET A 89 -0.53 -10.04 -2.48
C MET A 89 0.76 -9.72 -1.73
N THR A 90 0.74 -9.90 -0.42
CA THR A 90 1.93 -9.77 0.42
C THR A 90 2.16 -11.03 1.24
N CYS A 91 3.42 -11.35 1.48
CA CYS A 91 3.80 -12.38 2.44
C CYS A 91 5.12 -12.01 3.13
N VAL A 92 5.31 -12.53 4.34
CA VAL A 92 6.58 -12.37 5.03
C VAL A 92 7.58 -13.44 4.57
N THR A 93 8.87 -13.08 4.54
CA THR A 93 9.93 -14.02 4.13
C THR A 93 10.39 -14.93 5.27
N ASP A 94 10.27 -14.45 6.52
CA ASP A 94 10.58 -15.24 7.73
C ASP A 94 9.57 -14.91 8.83
N GLY A 95 8.66 -15.83 9.10
CA GLY A 95 7.64 -15.69 10.14
C GLY A 95 8.14 -15.79 11.59
N ASN A 96 9.43 -16.13 11.80
CA ASN A 96 10.04 -16.15 13.12
C ASN A 96 10.55 -14.78 13.58
N LEU A 97 10.62 -13.82 12.66
CA LEU A 97 10.99 -12.44 12.95
C LEU A 97 9.73 -11.55 13.02
N PRO A 98 9.77 -10.43 13.74
CA PRO A 98 8.72 -9.43 13.61
C PRO A 98 8.66 -8.88 12.18
N ASN A 99 7.45 -8.82 11.60
CA ASN A 99 7.22 -8.28 10.26
C ASN A 99 6.08 -7.26 10.33
N VAL A 100 6.46 -6.00 10.40
CA VAL A 100 5.53 -4.89 10.59
C VAL A 100 5.68 -3.89 9.45
N GLN A 101 4.55 -3.48 8.90
CA GLN A 101 4.51 -2.42 7.90
C GLN A 101 3.53 -1.32 8.28
N LEU A 102 3.84 -0.11 7.86
CA LEU A 102 2.94 1.04 7.88
C LEU A 102 2.31 1.16 6.49
N LEU A 103 1.01 1.37 6.45
CA LEU A 103 0.23 1.49 5.23
C LEU A 103 -0.52 2.82 5.22
N HIS A 104 -0.46 3.53 4.10
CA HIS A 104 -1.23 4.72 3.81
C HIS A 104 -2.07 4.44 2.57
N LEU A 105 -3.36 4.22 2.77
CA LEU A 105 -4.35 3.95 1.73
C LEU A 105 -5.18 5.20 1.53
N PHE A 106 -5.28 5.71 0.30
CA PHE A 106 -6.10 6.88 0.03
C PHE A 106 -6.62 6.91 -1.41
N ASP A 107 -7.79 7.51 -1.58
CA ASP A 107 -8.26 7.85 -2.91
C ASP A 107 -7.38 8.97 -3.46
N PRO A 108 -6.82 8.83 -4.67
CA PRO A 108 -5.98 9.86 -5.28
C PRO A 108 -6.64 11.26 -5.36
N VAL A 109 -7.96 11.33 -5.43
CA VAL A 109 -8.71 12.59 -5.38
C VAL A 109 -8.46 13.40 -4.10
N PHE A 110 -8.06 12.72 -3.04
CA PHE A 110 -7.67 13.34 -1.76
C PHE A 110 -6.53 14.36 -1.95
N LEU A 111 -5.53 14.02 -2.77
CA LEU A 111 -4.42 14.93 -3.11
C LEU A 111 -4.82 15.95 -4.16
N ALA A 112 -5.73 15.59 -5.04
CA ALA A 112 -6.18 16.46 -6.14
C ALA A 112 -7.08 17.61 -5.68
N GLY A 113 -7.70 17.48 -4.52
CA GLY A 113 -8.69 18.45 -4.01
C GLY A 113 -10.05 18.39 -4.70
N GLY A 114 -10.23 17.51 -5.67
CA GLY A 114 -11.49 17.27 -6.39
C GLY A 114 -11.28 16.77 -7.81
N HIS A 115 -12.32 16.14 -8.36
CA HIS A 115 -12.33 15.67 -9.74
C HIS A 115 -12.28 16.83 -10.74
N GLY A 116 -11.53 16.66 -11.81
CA GLY A 116 -11.33 17.65 -12.87
C GLY A 116 -10.39 18.81 -12.48
N SER A 117 -9.70 18.70 -11.35
CA SER A 117 -8.71 19.70 -10.95
C SER A 117 -7.44 19.61 -11.81
N ARG A 118 -6.70 20.71 -11.90
CA ARG A 118 -5.39 20.72 -12.59
C ARG A 118 -4.38 19.77 -11.95
N ILE A 119 -4.48 19.54 -10.65
CA ILE A 119 -3.60 18.60 -9.93
C ILE A 119 -3.94 17.18 -10.37
N GLU A 120 -5.23 16.84 -10.41
CA GLU A 120 -5.67 15.52 -10.90
C GLU A 120 -5.18 15.29 -12.32
N GLU A 121 -5.47 16.19 -13.25
CA GLU A 121 -5.13 16.04 -14.68
C GLU A 121 -3.62 15.98 -14.94
N LYS A 122 -2.84 16.78 -14.22
CA LYS A 122 -1.41 16.91 -14.50
C LYS A 122 -0.53 15.90 -13.77
N TYR A 123 -0.92 15.50 -12.56
CA TYR A 123 -0.05 14.68 -11.70
C TYR A 123 -0.65 13.34 -11.30
N ILE A 124 -1.96 13.28 -11.08
CA ILE A 124 -2.61 12.07 -10.56
C ILE A 124 -2.98 11.11 -11.68
N LEU A 125 -3.76 11.55 -12.66
CA LEU A 125 -4.24 10.69 -13.74
C LEU A 125 -3.10 10.07 -14.57
N PRO A 126 -2.02 10.79 -14.92
CA PRO A 126 -0.90 10.17 -15.62
C PRO A 126 -0.25 9.01 -14.86
N LEU A 127 -0.25 9.08 -13.52
CA LEU A 127 0.27 8.03 -12.66
C LEU A 127 -0.74 6.88 -12.52
N THR A 128 -1.96 7.19 -12.08
CA THR A 128 -2.96 6.16 -11.73
C THR A 128 -3.55 5.46 -12.94
N SER A 129 -3.51 6.07 -14.12
CA SER A 129 -3.98 5.48 -15.39
C SER A 129 -2.86 4.83 -16.21
N ALA A 130 -1.62 4.82 -15.72
CA ALA A 130 -0.50 4.21 -16.43
C ALA A 130 -0.68 2.68 -16.46
N PRO A 131 -0.88 2.05 -17.64
CA PRO A 131 -1.26 0.63 -17.71
C PRO A 131 -0.14 -0.32 -17.26
N ASP A 132 1.10 0.13 -17.35
CA ASP A 132 2.29 -0.67 -17.01
C ASP A 132 2.85 -0.35 -15.62
N LEU A 133 2.25 0.59 -14.91
CA LEU A 133 2.69 0.97 -13.57
C LEU A 133 1.87 0.25 -12.52
N GLU A 134 2.37 -0.88 -12.03
CA GLU A 134 1.75 -1.61 -10.93
C GLU A 134 2.30 -1.15 -9.59
N MET A 135 3.63 -1.05 -9.47
CA MET A 135 4.31 -0.79 -8.20
C MET A 135 5.61 -0.02 -8.42
N LEU A 136 5.92 0.86 -7.49
CA LEU A 136 7.23 1.50 -7.35
C LEU A 136 7.88 1.05 -6.05
N ALA A 137 9.20 0.95 -6.06
CA ALA A 137 9.98 0.59 -4.88
C ALA A 137 10.91 1.74 -4.48
N PHE A 138 11.01 1.98 -3.18
CA PHE A 138 11.91 2.97 -2.58
C PHE A 138 12.90 2.27 -1.66
N SER A 139 14.18 2.60 -1.82
CA SER A 139 15.29 2.05 -1.05
C SER A 139 15.95 3.12 -0.19
N ALA A 140 16.24 2.79 1.07
CA ALA A 140 17.01 3.67 1.94
C ALA A 140 18.49 3.79 1.54
N GLU A 141 18.96 2.98 0.60
CA GLU A 141 20.32 3.06 0.04
C GLU A 141 20.48 4.23 -0.95
N ASP A 142 19.37 4.69 -1.55
CA ASP A 142 19.33 5.88 -2.41
C ASP A 142 18.99 7.11 -1.54
N PRO A 143 19.86 8.14 -1.48
CA PRO A 143 19.64 9.29 -0.60
C PRO A 143 18.35 10.07 -0.87
N GLY A 144 17.94 10.19 -2.14
CA GLY A 144 16.70 10.88 -2.51
C GLY A 144 15.44 10.07 -2.14
N GLN A 145 15.52 8.75 -2.29
CA GLN A 145 14.43 7.85 -1.89
C GLN A 145 14.34 7.69 -0.37
N LYS A 146 15.50 7.74 0.31
CA LYS A 146 15.54 7.73 1.78
C LYS A 146 14.80 8.92 2.37
N GLU A 147 14.97 10.11 1.83
CA GLU A 147 14.26 11.30 2.26
C GLU A 147 12.72 11.09 2.17
N ILE A 148 12.24 10.50 1.07
CA ILE A 148 10.81 10.16 0.91
C ILE A 148 10.33 9.17 1.98
N LEU A 149 11.17 8.22 2.37
CA LEU A 149 10.83 7.19 3.36
C LEU A 149 10.84 7.72 4.81
N GLU A 150 11.57 8.79 5.07
CA GLU A 150 11.70 9.40 6.40
C GLU A 150 10.66 10.49 6.69
N ASP A 151 10.01 11.04 5.66
CA ASP A 151 8.95 12.05 5.76
C ASP A 151 7.57 11.45 6.05
#